data_9f3e5f43a00627edb0ffe15c404fd71a
#
_entry.id   9f3e5f43a00627edb0ffe15c404fd71a
#
_cell.length_a   1.000
_cell.length_b   1.000
_cell.length_c   1.000
_cell.angle_alpha   90.00
_cell.angle_beta   90.00
_cell.angle_gamma   90.00
#
_symmetry.space_group_name_H-M   'P 1'
#
loop_
_entity.id
_entity.type
_entity.pdbx_description
1 polymer ?
#
loop_
_entity_poly.entity_id
_entity_poly.type
_entity_poly.pdbx_seq_one_letter_code
_entity_poly.pdbx_strand_id
1 'polypeptide(L)'
;NFSASYSITRYLFLSVAKISDTLNYPIISYKDEDFTISKDYENLKDLLRPNHADYPARIKFKGFNDIRGGGHFSGRITLPLIYAGAIAIDILEEKGVKIFSHIKRILDIKDKSFLDFKELDLDKFKNLKENSLPFIENDLEDKTKELLEKIKLSGNSVGGEIECACFNLPVGLGSPFFDSLESKISHLAFSVPAIKGISFGIGFEFANILGSEANDLYYLDNNEIKTRTNNNGGILGGLSTGMPLVFSVVVKPTSSISLEQKTVNIKEMKEDILKINGRHDACIVPRVLPVIEAVMALAILDEIL
;
A
#
# COMPACT_ATOMS: atom_id res chain seq x y z
N ASN A 1 16.21 22.90 -0.57
CA ASN A 1 16.13 22.07 -1.78
C ASN A 1 15.89 20.62 -1.36
N PHE A 2 14.66 20.29 -1.03
CA PHE A 2 14.27 18.90 -0.87
C PHE A 2 13.84 18.39 -2.26
N SER A 3 14.73 17.75 -2.98
CA SER A 3 14.37 16.88 -4.08
C SER A 3 14.34 15.45 -3.52
N ALA A 4 13.18 15.00 -3.07
CA ALA A 4 12.94 13.58 -2.93
C ALA A 4 12.81 13.02 -4.34
N SER A 5 13.93 12.66 -4.95
CA SER A 5 13.98 11.98 -6.23
C SER A 5 13.67 10.52 -5.99
N TYR A 6 12.41 10.21 -5.78
CA TYR A 6 11.95 8.84 -5.90
C TYR A 6 11.70 8.53 -7.36
N SER A 7 12.09 7.34 -7.79
CA SER A 7 11.93 6.86 -9.16
C SER A 7 10.49 7.14 -9.68
N ILE A 8 10.40 7.86 -10.75
CA ILE A 8 9.19 8.35 -11.42
C ILE A 8 8.15 7.26 -11.72
N THR A 9 8.59 6.02 -11.85
CA THR A 9 7.74 4.88 -12.13
C THR A 9 6.96 4.38 -10.92
N ARG A 10 7.40 4.69 -9.71
CA ARG A 10 6.78 4.26 -8.46
C ARG A 10 5.83 5.28 -7.86
N TYR A 11 6.12 6.54 -8.07
CA TYR A 11 5.49 7.62 -7.33
C TYR A 11 4.75 8.53 -8.31
N LEU A 12 3.52 8.85 -8.01
CA LEU A 12 2.90 10.06 -8.53
C LEU A 12 3.85 11.20 -8.18
N PHE A 13 4.30 11.95 -9.16
CA PHE A 13 5.20 13.07 -8.96
C PHE A 13 4.74 13.96 -7.81
N LEU A 14 5.49 13.96 -6.75
CA LEU A 14 5.52 15.08 -5.82
C LEU A 14 6.59 16.03 -6.33
N SER A 15 6.29 16.90 -7.27
CA SER A 15 7.12 18.07 -7.45
C SER A 15 6.79 19.03 -6.29
N VAL A 16 7.58 19.00 -5.24
CA VAL A 16 7.59 20.10 -4.27
C VAL A 16 8.17 21.28 -5.02
N ALA A 17 7.30 22.10 -5.59
CA ALA A 17 7.71 23.35 -6.19
C ALA A 17 8.29 24.24 -5.07
N LYS A 18 9.41 24.85 -5.39
CA LYS A 18 10.15 25.85 -4.67
C LYS A 18 9.38 26.46 -3.50
N ILE A 19 9.91 26.33 -2.30
CA ILE A 19 9.46 27.10 -1.14
C ILE A 19 9.52 28.58 -1.58
N SER A 20 8.37 29.23 -1.63
CA SER A 20 8.33 30.66 -1.86
C SER A 20 8.98 31.34 -0.67
N ASP A 21 9.92 32.25 -0.88
CA ASP A 21 10.59 33.01 0.16
C ASP A 21 9.62 33.84 1.05
N THR A 22 8.34 33.88 0.66
CA THR A 22 7.25 34.60 1.35
C THR A 22 6.26 33.70 2.09
N LEU A 23 6.30 32.39 1.86
CA LEU A 23 5.42 31.41 2.50
C LEU A 23 6.28 30.31 3.10
N ASN A 24 6.27 30.19 4.42
CA ASN A 24 7.05 29.18 5.16
C ASN A 24 6.48 27.74 5.03
N TYR A 25 5.78 27.41 3.95
CA TYR A 25 5.27 26.07 3.70
C TYR A 25 5.39 25.70 2.22
N PRO A 26 5.57 24.42 1.92
CA PRO A 26 5.69 23.95 0.56
C PRO A 26 4.39 24.17 -0.21
N ILE A 27 4.49 24.69 -1.43
CA ILE A 27 3.39 24.75 -2.38
C ILE A 27 3.45 23.49 -3.23
N ILE A 28 2.42 22.66 -3.14
CA ILE A 28 2.25 21.51 -4.02
C ILE A 28 1.49 21.99 -5.25
N SER A 29 2.13 21.98 -6.40
CA SER A 29 1.46 22.21 -7.68
C SER A 29 1.25 20.88 -8.39
N TYR A 30 0.03 20.60 -8.76
CA TYR A 30 -0.36 19.45 -9.57
C TYR A 30 -0.63 19.93 -10.98
N LYS A 31 0.15 19.46 -11.95
CA LYS A 31 -0.08 19.72 -13.36
C LYS A 31 -0.68 18.47 -13.97
N ASP A 32 -1.97 18.50 -14.23
CA ASP A 32 -2.69 17.43 -14.89
C ASP A 32 -2.69 17.68 -16.40
N GLU A 33 -1.82 17.00 -17.10
CA GLU A 33 -1.77 17.07 -18.55
C GLU A 33 -2.82 16.16 -19.24
N ASP A 34 -3.48 15.27 -18.47
CA ASP A 34 -4.40 14.26 -19.00
C ASP A 34 -5.88 14.46 -18.62
N PHE A 35 -6.26 15.59 -18.03
CA PHE A 35 -7.68 15.91 -17.76
C PHE A 35 -8.41 16.45 -18.99
N THR A 36 -8.19 15.87 -20.12
CA THR A 36 -9.25 15.86 -21.12
C THR A 36 -10.33 14.94 -20.57
N ILE A 37 -11.48 15.52 -20.25
CA ILE A 37 -12.73 14.77 -20.04
C ILE A 37 -12.91 13.96 -21.32
N SER A 38 -12.39 12.73 -21.32
CA SER A 38 -12.47 11.93 -22.53
C SER A 38 -13.95 11.61 -22.71
N LYS A 39 -14.44 11.72 -23.94
CA LYS A 39 -15.79 11.27 -24.35
C LYS A 39 -16.06 9.84 -23.89
N ASP A 40 -15.01 9.08 -23.58
CA ASP A 40 -15.06 7.72 -23.06
C ASP A 40 -15.83 7.57 -21.74
N TYR A 41 -15.76 8.57 -20.84
CA TYR A 41 -16.51 8.54 -19.58
C TYR A 41 -17.98 8.93 -19.75
N GLU A 42 -18.34 9.74 -20.75
CA GLU A 42 -19.73 10.06 -21.04
C GLU A 42 -20.50 8.81 -21.49
N ASN A 43 -19.87 7.96 -22.31
CA ASN A 43 -20.45 6.71 -22.76
C ASN A 43 -20.61 5.67 -21.62
N LEU A 44 -19.86 5.82 -20.54
CA LEU A 44 -19.90 4.91 -19.38
C LEU A 44 -20.82 5.42 -18.27
N LYS A 45 -21.43 6.58 -18.43
CA LYS A 45 -22.21 7.27 -17.38
C LYS A 45 -23.30 6.40 -16.73
N ASP A 46 -23.96 5.58 -17.53
CA ASP A 46 -25.09 4.78 -17.09
C ASP A 46 -24.72 3.28 -16.92
N LEU A 47 -23.47 2.89 -17.24
CA LEU A 47 -22.96 1.53 -17.08
C LEU A 47 -22.15 1.43 -15.77
N LEU A 48 -22.48 0.46 -14.95
CA LEU A 48 -21.80 0.22 -13.67
C LEU A 48 -20.53 -0.59 -13.92
N ARG A 49 -19.37 -0.07 -13.54
CA ARG A 49 -18.11 -0.83 -13.64
C ARG A 49 -18.09 -1.90 -12.55
N PRO A 50 -17.93 -3.18 -12.91
CA PRO A 50 -17.79 -4.25 -11.93
C PRO A 50 -16.63 -3.99 -10.98
N ASN A 51 -16.80 -4.32 -9.70
CA ASN A 51 -15.78 -4.12 -8.65
C ASN A 51 -15.32 -2.65 -8.42
N HIS A 52 -16.03 -1.67 -8.99
CA HIS A 52 -15.83 -0.23 -8.74
C HIS A 52 -16.90 0.31 -7.79
N ALA A 53 -16.69 1.52 -7.26
CA ALA A 53 -17.64 2.16 -6.35
C ALA A 53 -18.84 2.83 -7.05
N ASP A 54 -19.02 2.67 -8.35
CA ASP A 54 -20.05 3.38 -9.15
C ASP A 54 -21.45 3.24 -8.57
N TYR A 55 -21.85 2.00 -8.30
CA TYR A 55 -23.21 1.73 -7.78
C TYR A 55 -23.41 2.28 -6.36
N PRO A 56 -22.58 1.90 -5.36
CA PRO A 56 -22.77 2.41 -4.00
C PRO A 56 -22.61 3.93 -3.90
N ALA A 57 -21.72 4.54 -4.69
CA ALA A 57 -21.57 5.98 -4.75
C ALA A 57 -22.83 6.66 -5.31
N ARG A 58 -23.38 6.13 -6.39
CA ARG A 58 -24.60 6.66 -6.98
C ARG A 58 -25.77 6.64 -6.01
N ILE A 59 -25.92 5.57 -5.24
CA ILE A 59 -26.96 5.48 -4.21
C ILE A 59 -26.68 6.45 -3.07
N LYS A 60 -25.49 6.44 -2.51
CA LYS A 60 -25.08 7.29 -1.38
C LYS A 60 -25.26 8.77 -1.70
N PHE A 61 -24.82 9.19 -2.86
CA PHE A 61 -24.85 10.60 -3.28
C PHE A 61 -26.07 10.96 -4.14
N LYS A 62 -27.06 10.08 -4.22
CA LYS A 62 -28.32 10.31 -4.95
C LYS A 62 -28.11 10.75 -6.41
N GLY A 63 -27.09 10.20 -7.07
CA GLY A 63 -26.71 10.52 -8.45
C GLY A 63 -25.83 11.77 -8.63
N PHE A 64 -25.48 12.49 -7.56
CA PHE A 64 -24.58 13.65 -7.62
C PHE A 64 -23.09 13.33 -7.49
N ASN A 65 -22.72 12.04 -7.56
CA ASN A 65 -21.31 11.63 -7.57
C ASN A 65 -20.62 11.99 -8.89
N ASP A 66 -19.34 12.35 -8.80
CA ASP A 66 -18.51 12.50 -10.00
C ASP A 66 -18.25 11.14 -10.62
N ILE A 67 -18.66 10.96 -11.87
CA ILE A 67 -18.51 9.73 -12.65
C ILE A 67 -17.17 9.64 -13.39
N ARG A 68 -16.41 10.75 -13.43
CA ARG A 68 -15.17 10.83 -14.19
C ARG A 68 -14.03 10.10 -13.46
N GLY A 69 -13.39 9.16 -14.12
CA GLY A 69 -12.30 8.39 -13.54
C GLY A 69 -12.71 7.62 -12.28
N GLY A 70 -11.94 7.75 -11.22
CA GLY A 70 -12.23 7.16 -9.90
C GLY A 70 -12.81 8.17 -8.90
N GLY A 71 -12.75 9.47 -9.19
CA GLY A 71 -13.20 10.51 -8.26
C GLY A 71 -12.58 10.34 -6.87
N HIS A 72 -13.41 10.43 -5.83
CA HIS A 72 -13.02 10.21 -4.44
C HIS A 72 -12.62 8.75 -4.11
N PHE A 73 -12.78 7.82 -5.05
CA PHE A 73 -12.41 6.41 -4.90
C PHE A 73 -11.11 6.06 -5.63
N SER A 74 -10.46 7.05 -6.23
CA SER A 74 -9.19 6.89 -6.95
C SER A 74 -8.02 6.79 -5.97
N GLY A 75 -7.02 5.95 -6.31
CA GLY A 75 -5.74 5.95 -5.59
C GLY A 75 -5.02 7.31 -5.61
N ARG A 76 -5.40 8.26 -6.48
CA ARG A 76 -4.81 9.62 -6.53
C ARG A 76 -5.03 10.42 -5.25
N ILE A 77 -6.07 10.12 -4.47
CA ILE A 77 -6.32 10.78 -3.17
C ILE A 77 -5.25 10.46 -2.11
N THR A 78 -4.40 9.47 -2.34
CA THR A 78 -3.29 9.13 -1.43
C THR A 78 -2.09 10.06 -1.56
N LEU A 79 -2.07 10.98 -2.52
CA LEU A 79 -0.97 11.92 -2.71
C LEU A 79 -0.64 12.74 -1.45
N PRO A 80 -1.60 13.37 -0.75
CA PRO A 80 -1.33 14.05 0.52
C PRO A 80 -0.81 13.12 1.61
N LEU A 81 -1.27 11.86 1.62
CA LEU A 81 -0.81 10.85 2.57
C LEU A 81 0.67 10.51 2.35
N ILE A 82 1.09 10.34 1.09
CA ILE A 82 2.51 10.11 0.74
C ILE A 82 3.38 11.31 1.15
N TYR A 83 2.88 12.53 0.93
CA TYR A 83 3.61 13.74 1.32
C TYR A 83 3.84 13.81 2.83
N ALA A 84 2.79 13.64 3.62
CA ALA A 84 2.88 13.62 5.07
C ALA A 84 3.76 12.45 5.56
N GLY A 85 3.61 11.27 4.93
CA GLY A 85 4.40 10.08 5.22
C GLY A 85 5.90 10.27 4.95
N ALA A 86 6.27 10.96 3.88
CA ALA A 86 7.68 11.25 3.58
C ALA A 86 8.33 12.09 4.69
N ILE A 87 7.62 13.13 5.18
CA ILE A 87 8.09 13.94 6.32
C ILE A 87 8.20 13.07 7.58
N ALA A 88 7.20 12.20 7.82
CA ALA A 88 7.21 11.31 8.97
C ALA A 88 8.38 10.32 8.90
N ILE A 89 8.70 9.77 7.72
CA ILE A 89 9.86 8.89 7.52
C ILE A 89 11.15 9.61 7.84
N ASP A 90 11.35 10.84 7.35
CA ASP A 90 12.55 11.63 7.63
C ASP A 90 12.75 11.85 9.15
N ILE A 91 11.68 12.22 9.87
CA ILE A 91 11.71 12.42 11.33
C ILE A 91 12.02 11.10 12.06
N LEU A 92 11.43 10.00 11.62
CA LEU A 92 11.66 8.67 12.19
C LEU A 92 13.09 8.18 11.93
N GLU A 93 13.64 8.46 10.73
CA GLU A 93 15.02 8.12 10.39
C GLU A 93 16.05 8.86 11.26
N GLU A 94 15.80 10.12 11.64
CA GLU A 94 16.63 10.85 12.60
C GLU A 94 16.63 10.19 14.00
N LYS A 95 15.54 9.49 14.34
CA LYS A 95 15.42 8.70 15.60
C LYS A 95 15.96 7.27 15.46
N GLY A 96 16.53 6.91 14.30
CA GLY A 96 17.08 5.57 14.04
C GLY A 96 16.04 4.53 13.60
N VAL A 97 14.77 4.91 13.50
CA VAL A 97 13.69 4.02 13.04
C VAL A 97 13.75 3.92 11.50
N LYS A 98 13.62 2.71 10.96
CA LYS A 98 13.72 2.46 9.52
C LYS A 98 12.49 1.71 9.01
N ILE A 99 11.94 2.16 7.90
CA ILE A 99 10.75 1.56 7.27
C ILE A 99 11.10 1.08 5.87
N PHE A 100 10.68 -0.15 5.56
CA PHE A 100 10.84 -0.77 4.25
C PHE A 100 9.58 -1.50 3.85
N SER A 101 9.33 -1.56 2.54
CA SER A 101 8.27 -2.38 1.96
C SER A 101 8.75 -3.09 0.72
N HIS A 102 8.14 -4.23 0.43
CA HIS A 102 8.40 -4.99 -0.78
C HIS A 102 7.12 -5.65 -1.30
N ILE A 103 7.19 -6.14 -2.53
CA ILE A 103 6.12 -6.96 -3.11
C ILE A 103 6.27 -8.37 -2.56
N LYS A 104 5.40 -8.77 -1.63
CA LYS A 104 5.42 -10.11 -1.05
C LYS A 104 4.93 -11.18 -2.01
N ARG A 105 3.91 -10.83 -2.84
CA ARG A 105 3.33 -11.78 -3.79
C ARG A 105 2.56 -11.09 -4.92
N ILE A 106 2.73 -11.62 -6.14
CA ILE A 106 1.85 -11.38 -7.28
C ILE A 106 1.53 -12.74 -7.91
N LEU A 107 0.26 -13.18 -7.83
CA LEU A 107 -0.17 -14.53 -8.22
C LEU A 107 0.73 -15.61 -7.57
N ASP A 108 1.41 -16.41 -8.40
CA ASP A 108 2.28 -17.50 -7.95
C ASP A 108 3.71 -17.07 -7.61
N ILE A 109 4.09 -15.85 -7.97
CA ILE A 109 5.40 -15.28 -7.64
C ILE A 109 5.35 -14.80 -6.20
N LYS A 110 6.10 -15.47 -5.33
CA LYS A 110 6.23 -15.17 -3.90
C LYS A 110 7.66 -14.81 -3.56
N ASP A 111 7.84 -13.78 -2.75
CA ASP A 111 9.11 -13.37 -2.18
C ASP A 111 9.28 -13.90 -0.76
N LYS A 112 10.48 -13.76 -0.20
CA LYS A 112 10.75 -13.94 1.22
C LYS A 112 9.98 -12.91 2.04
N SER A 113 9.75 -13.23 3.31
CA SER A 113 9.17 -12.29 4.28
C SER A 113 10.26 -11.58 5.07
N PHE A 114 10.00 -10.37 5.57
CA PHE A 114 10.86 -9.74 6.57
C PHE A 114 10.97 -10.58 7.86
N LEU A 115 9.99 -11.46 8.13
CA LEU A 115 10.02 -12.39 9.25
C LEU A 115 11.09 -13.49 9.11
N ASP A 116 11.58 -13.74 7.89
CA ASP A 116 12.62 -14.75 7.61
C ASP A 116 14.04 -14.25 7.98
N PHE A 117 14.19 -12.97 8.31
CA PHE A 117 15.47 -12.37 8.63
C PHE A 117 15.62 -12.21 10.16
N LYS A 118 16.63 -12.89 10.73
CA LYS A 118 16.95 -12.80 12.16
C LYS A 118 17.65 -11.51 12.54
N GLU A 119 18.41 -10.96 11.62
CA GLU A 119 19.17 -9.72 11.77
C GLU A 119 18.88 -8.77 10.61
N LEU A 120 19.00 -7.49 10.90
CA LEU A 120 18.72 -6.44 9.97
C LEU A 120 19.90 -6.24 9.01
N ASP A 121 19.77 -6.68 7.79
CA ASP A 121 20.67 -6.31 6.70
C ASP A 121 20.13 -5.04 6.01
N LEU A 122 20.43 -3.89 6.62
CA LEU A 122 19.98 -2.59 6.09
C LEU A 122 20.49 -2.32 4.68
N ASP A 123 21.70 -2.81 4.33
CA ASP A 123 22.25 -2.58 2.99
C ASP A 123 21.48 -3.37 1.94
N LYS A 124 21.02 -4.55 2.28
CA LYS A 124 20.16 -5.37 1.41
C LYS A 124 18.80 -4.71 1.18
N PHE A 125 18.22 -4.09 2.20
CA PHE A 125 16.89 -3.48 2.09
C PHE A 125 16.90 -2.08 1.46
N LYS A 126 18.03 -1.36 1.46
CA LYS A 126 18.13 -0.08 0.73
C LYS A 126 17.80 -0.21 -0.75
N ASN A 127 18.20 -1.30 -1.39
CA ASN A 127 17.94 -1.56 -2.80
C ASN A 127 16.44 -1.70 -3.10
N LEU A 128 15.61 -2.03 -2.10
CA LEU A 128 14.16 -2.09 -2.27
C LEU A 128 13.56 -0.74 -2.66
N LYS A 129 14.16 0.37 -2.23
CA LYS A 129 13.70 1.73 -2.56
C LYS A 129 14.08 2.16 -3.98
N GLU A 130 15.08 1.53 -4.58
CA GLU A 130 15.63 1.90 -5.89
C GLU A 130 15.00 1.12 -7.05
N ASN A 131 14.48 -0.08 -6.78
CA ASN A 131 13.92 -0.96 -7.79
C ASN A 131 12.49 -0.59 -8.17
N SER A 132 12.15 -0.72 -9.45
CA SER A 132 10.79 -0.47 -9.96
C SER A 132 9.78 -1.52 -9.48
N LEU A 133 10.23 -2.74 -9.26
CA LEU A 133 9.50 -3.85 -8.66
C LEU A 133 10.33 -4.37 -7.48
N PRO A 134 10.13 -3.87 -6.26
CA PRO A 134 10.95 -4.26 -5.12
C PRO A 134 10.58 -5.64 -4.61
N PHE A 135 11.51 -6.54 -4.79
CA PHE A 135 11.56 -7.84 -4.17
C PHE A 135 12.84 -7.96 -3.34
N ILE A 136 12.78 -8.72 -2.26
CA ILE A 136 13.97 -9.08 -1.46
C ILE A 136 14.88 -9.98 -2.30
N GLU A 137 14.29 -10.91 -3.07
CA GLU A 137 14.99 -11.79 -3.99
C GLU A 137 15.07 -11.15 -5.40
N ASN A 138 16.27 -10.79 -5.84
CA ASN A 138 16.48 -10.03 -7.08
C ASN A 138 16.01 -10.74 -8.37
N ASP A 139 15.97 -12.08 -8.38
CA ASP A 139 15.58 -12.88 -9.55
C ASP A 139 14.05 -12.84 -9.83
N LEU A 140 13.25 -12.30 -8.93
CA LEU A 140 11.80 -12.23 -9.07
C LEU A 140 11.35 -11.03 -9.93
N GLU A 141 12.18 -10.00 -10.07
CA GLU A 141 11.83 -8.79 -10.80
C GLU A 141 11.54 -9.09 -12.29
N ASP A 142 12.44 -9.81 -12.96
CA ASP A 142 12.29 -10.10 -14.39
C ASP A 142 11.13 -11.05 -14.67
N LYS A 143 10.96 -12.09 -13.85
CA LYS A 143 9.80 -12.99 -13.90
C LYS A 143 8.48 -12.22 -13.77
N THR A 144 8.47 -11.24 -12.87
CA THR A 144 7.27 -10.40 -12.64
C THR A 144 7.01 -9.46 -13.81
N LYS A 145 8.05 -8.86 -14.41
CA LYS A 145 7.90 -8.03 -15.61
C LYS A 145 7.25 -8.82 -16.75
N GLU A 146 7.76 -10.02 -17.02
CA GLU A 146 7.20 -10.90 -18.06
C GLU A 146 5.73 -11.26 -17.78
N LEU A 147 5.41 -11.58 -16.52
CA LEU A 147 4.02 -11.86 -16.10
C LEU A 147 3.11 -10.66 -16.34
N LEU A 148 3.54 -9.46 -15.91
CA LEU A 148 2.75 -8.24 -16.04
C LEU A 148 2.54 -7.84 -17.51
N GLU A 149 3.52 -8.07 -18.38
CA GLU A 149 3.35 -7.86 -19.82
C GLU A 149 2.30 -8.81 -20.41
N LYS A 150 2.31 -10.09 -20.06
CA LYS A 150 1.29 -11.06 -20.49
C LYS A 150 -0.11 -10.66 -20.02
N ILE A 151 -0.24 -10.22 -18.76
CA ILE A 151 -1.51 -9.75 -18.21
C ILE A 151 -2.00 -8.50 -18.94
N LYS A 152 -1.10 -7.54 -19.20
CA LYS A 152 -1.41 -6.33 -19.94
C LYS A 152 -1.88 -6.63 -21.36
N LEU A 153 -1.19 -7.51 -22.07
CA LEU A 153 -1.57 -7.94 -23.43
C LEU A 153 -2.92 -8.66 -23.47
N SER A 154 -3.26 -9.39 -22.41
CA SER A 154 -4.59 -10.03 -22.28
C SER A 154 -5.72 -9.05 -21.98
N GLY A 155 -5.43 -7.77 -21.73
CA GLY A 155 -6.42 -6.76 -21.33
C GLY A 155 -6.94 -6.93 -19.91
N ASN A 156 -6.26 -7.72 -19.06
CA ASN A 156 -6.65 -8.04 -17.70
C ASN A 156 -5.82 -7.23 -16.68
N SER A 157 -6.08 -7.46 -15.39
CA SER A 157 -5.33 -6.89 -14.28
C SER A 157 -5.08 -7.93 -13.19
N VAL A 158 -4.08 -7.66 -12.35
CA VAL A 158 -3.72 -8.49 -11.21
C VAL A 158 -3.52 -7.62 -9.97
N GLY A 159 -3.89 -8.16 -8.82
CA GLY A 159 -3.55 -7.62 -7.50
C GLY A 159 -2.27 -8.22 -6.96
N GLY A 160 -2.04 -8.07 -5.67
CA GLY A 160 -0.91 -8.69 -4.99
C GLY A 160 -0.90 -8.37 -3.51
N GLU A 161 0.15 -8.79 -2.88
CA GLU A 161 0.41 -8.61 -1.46
C GLU A 161 1.66 -7.77 -1.28
N ILE A 162 1.59 -6.78 -0.41
CA ILE A 162 2.71 -5.93 0.01
C ILE A 162 3.01 -6.29 1.45
N GLU A 163 4.26 -6.48 1.78
CA GLU A 163 4.73 -6.54 3.16
C GLU A 163 5.49 -5.26 3.50
N CYS A 164 5.23 -4.74 4.70
CA CYS A 164 5.90 -3.54 5.23
C CYS A 164 6.47 -3.87 6.60
N ALA A 165 7.69 -3.42 6.84
CA ALA A 165 8.37 -3.60 8.11
C ALA A 165 8.91 -2.28 8.65
N CYS A 166 8.81 -2.11 9.98
CA CYS A 166 9.41 -1.01 10.72
C CYS A 166 10.39 -1.59 11.74
N PHE A 167 11.62 -1.10 11.70
CA PHE A 167 12.73 -1.60 12.51
C PHE A 167 13.19 -0.57 13.53
N ASN A 168 13.85 -1.06 14.58
CA ASN A 168 14.41 -0.26 15.66
C ASN A 168 13.34 0.53 16.46
N LEU A 169 12.16 -0.05 16.60
CA LEU A 169 11.14 0.51 17.47
C LEU A 169 11.47 0.28 18.93
N PRO A 170 11.30 1.27 19.80
CA PRO A 170 11.38 1.04 21.25
C PRO A 170 10.25 0.08 21.70
N VAL A 171 10.50 -0.66 22.78
CA VAL A 171 9.50 -1.51 23.41
C VAL A 171 8.42 -0.66 24.06
N GLY A 172 7.16 -1.05 23.94
CA GLY A 172 6.04 -0.46 24.66
C GLY A 172 5.37 0.74 24.01
N LEU A 173 5.64 1.02 22.71
CA LEU A 173 4.84 1.97 21.94
C LEU A 173 3.46 1.41 21.67
N GLY A 174 2.46 2.26 21.62
CA GLY A 174 1.07 1.91 21.37
C GLY A 174 0.25 1.85 22.65
N SER A 175 -0.96 1.34 22.52
CA SER A 175 -1.93 1.24 23.61
C SER A 175 -2.70 -0.08 23.53
N PRO A 176 -3.24 -0.58 24.63
CA PRO A 176 -4.11 -1.74 24.56
C PRO A 176 -5.48 -1.36 23.97
N PHE A 177 -6.23 -2.37 23.53
CA PHE A 177 -7.62 -2.32 23.16
C PHE A 177 -7.88 -1.54 21.86
N PHE A 178 -8.64 -0.42 21.87
CA PHE A 178 -9.07 0.30 20.67
C PHE A 178 -7.93 1.02 19.94
N ASP A 179 -6.95 1.50 20.69
CA ASP A 179 -5.84 2.29 20.16
C ASP A 179 -4.56 1.46 20.01
N SER A 180 -4.72 0.14 19.84
CA SER A 180 -3.58 -0.74 19.58
C SER A 180 -2.88 -0.37 18.26
N LEU A 181 -1.58 -0.67 18.17
CA LEU A 181 -0.82 -0.45 16.93
C LEU A 181 -1.50 -1.12 15.74
N GLU A 182 -2.01 -2.34 15.93
CA GLU A 182 -2.76 -3.04 14.87
C GLU A 182 -4.01 -2.26 14.45
N SER A 183 -4.75 -1.70 15.41
CA SER A 183 -5.97 -0.93 15.13
C SER A 183 -5.65 0.34 14.36
N LYS A 184 -4.65 1.12 14.80
CA LYS A 184 -4.24 2.37 14.14
C LYS A 184 -3.71 2.14 12.74
N ILE A 185 -2.79 1.19 12.57
CA ILE A 185 -2.23 0.83 11.26
C ILE A 185 -3.34 0.33 10.33
N SER A 186 -4.24 -0.54 10.82
CA SER A 186 -5.35 -1.06 10.02
C SER A 186 -6.32 0.03 9.60
N HIS A 187 -6.66 0.97 10.49
CA HIS A 187 -7.52 2.10 10.18
C HIS A 187 -6.95 2.94 9.03
N LEU A 188 -5.67 3.30 9.09
CA LEU A 188 -4.98 4.03 8.03
C LEU A 188 -4.86 3.20 6.74
N ALA A 189 -4.51 1.91 6.85
CA ALA A 189 -4.35 1.03 5.69
C ALA A 189 -5.66 0.87 4.90
N PHE A 190 -6.81 0.69 5.57
CA PHE A 190 -8.10 0.60 4.90
C PHE A 190 -8.63 1.93 4.35
N SER A 191 -8.02 3.06 4.70
CA SER A 191 -8.29 4.34 4.03
C SER A 191 -7.72 4.39 2.61
N VAL A 192 -6.72 3.55 2.32
CA VAL A 192 -6.07 3.45 1.01
C VAL A 192 -6.96 2.68 0.04
N PRO A 193 -7.34 3.28 -1.12
CA PRO A 193 -8.14 2.57 -2.11
C PRO A 193 -7.50 1.28 -2.59
N ALA A 194 -8.31 0.27 -2.84
CA ALA A 194 -7.94 -1.08 -3.27
C ALA A 194 -7.37 -2.01 -2.18
N ILE A 195 -7.10 -1.56 -0.98
CA ILE A 195 -6.75 -2.46 0.12
C ILE A 195 -7.99 -3.28 0.51
N LYS A 196 -7.79 -4.60 0.65
CA LYS A 196 -8.85 -5.58 0.95
C LYS A 196 -8.53 -6.53 2.10
N GLY A 197 -7.32 -6.53 2.58
CA GLY A 197 -6.91 -7.33 3.73
C GLY A 197 -5.65 -6.76 4.34
N ILE A 198 -5.49 -7.01 5.64
CA ILE A 198 -4.29 -6.73 6.41
C ILE A 198 -4.06 -7.90 7.37
N SER A 199 -2.80 -8.23 7.61
CA SER A 199 -2.38 -9.20 8.60
C SER A 199 -1.06 -8.78 9.24
N PHE A 200 -0.87 -9.12 10.52
CA PHE A 200 0.34 -8.82 11.28
C PHE A 200 1.12 -10.13 11.53
N GLY A 201 2.45 -10.08 11.43
CA GLY A 201 3.30 -11.25 11.58
C GLY A 201 2.93 -12.35 10.58
N ILE A 202 2.78 -13.59 11.05
CA ILE A 202 2.33 -14.72 10.23
C ILE A 202 0.84 -14.69 9.90
N GLY A 203 0.08 -13.77 10.52
CA GLY A 203 -1.31 -13.50 10.17
C GLY A 203 -2.22 -14.72 10.26
N PHE A 204 -2.87 -15.08 9.16
CA PHE A 204 -3.82 -16.20 9.12
C PHE A 204 -3.19 -17.56 9.34
N GLU A 205 -1.84 -17.69 9.22
CA GLU A 205 -1.15 -18.95 9.49
C GLU A 205 -1.23 -19.38 10.98
N PHE A 206 -1.55 -18.45 11.90
CA PHE A 206 -1.83 -18.82 13.29
C PHE A 206 -2.94 -19.87 13.44
N ALA A 207 -3.88 -19.93 12.49
CA ALA A 207 -4.93 -20.95 12.50
C ALA A 207 -4.43 -22.36 12.20
N ASN A 208 -3.21 -22.52 11.68
CA ASN A 208 -2.65 -23.78 11.21
C ASN A 208 -1.58 -24.36 12.15
N ILE A 209 -1.25 -23.66 13.24
CA ILE A 209 -0.15 -24.04 14.15
C ILE A 209 -0.62 -24.12 15.60
N LEU A 210 0.10 -24.91 16.41
CA LEU A 210 -0.16 -25.04 17.84
C LEU A 210 0.40 -23.84 18.62
N GLY A 211 -0.15 -23.55 19.79
CA GLY A 211 0.31 -22.46 20.65
C GLY A 211 1.79 -22.55 21.02
N SER A 212 2.32 -23.76 21.20
CA SER A 212 3.75 -23.98 21.45
C SER A 212 4.66 -23.63 20.27
N GLU A 213 4.15 -23.68 19.04
CA GLU A 213 4.83 -23.30 17.81
C GLU A 213 4.66 -21.82 17.51
N ALA A 214 3.51 -21.28 17.91
CA ALA A 214 3.13 -19.88 17.72
C ALA A 214 3.88 -18.91 18.64
N ASN A 215 4.24 -19.35 19.84
CA ASN A 215 4.84 -18.51 20.88
C ASN A 215 6.24 -18.03 20.49
N ASP A 216 6.43 -16.71 20.48
CA ASP A 216 7.73 -16.05 20.30
C ASP A 216 8.54 -16.13 21.61
N LEU A 217 9.37 -17.16 21.74
CA LEU A 217 10.12 -17.46 22.98
C LEU A 217 11.18 -16.40 23.26
N TYR A 218 11.19 -15.83 24.46
CA TYR A 218 12.19 -14.85 24.88
C TYR A 218 13.58 -15.43 25.08
N TYR A 219 14.60 -14.64 24.81
CA TYR A 219 15.98 -14.92 25.17
C TYR A 219 16.75 -13.62 25.44
N LEU A 220 17.89 -13.74 26.12
CA LEU A 220 18.81 -12.63 26.37
C LEU A 220 19.90 -12.59 25.27
N ASP A 221 20.06 -11.43 24.66
CA ASP A 221 21.12 -11.13 23.73
C ASP A 221 21.82 -9.84 24.18
N ASN A 222 23.09 -9.96 24.62
CA ASN A 222 23.88 -8.82 25.11
C ASN A 222 23.13 -7.90 26.12
N ASN A 223 22.41 -8.51 27.05
CA ASN A 223 21.58 -7.84 28.06
C ASN A 223 20.29 -7.18 27.53
N GLU A 224 19.92 -7.45 26.28
CA GLU A 224 18.64 -7.08 25.68
C GLU A 224 17.71 -8.29 25.64
N ILE A 225 16.42 -8.05 25.85
CA ILE A 225 15.37 -9.09 25.71
C ILE A 225 14.91 -9.09 24.27
N LYS A 226 15.08 -10.23 23.61
CA LYS A 226 14.62 -10.48 22.22
C LYS A 226 13.77 -11.74 22.15
N THR A 227 13.13 -11.98 21.03
CA THR A 227 12.39 -13.22 20.77
C THR A 227 13.06 -14.04 19.67
N ARG A 228 12.95 -15.38 19.78
CA ARG A 228 13.59 -16.33 18.83
C ARG A 228 12.92 -16.32 17.45
N THR A 229 11.61 -16.02 17.45
CA THR A 229 10.75 -15.87 16.29
C THR A 229 10.02 -14.53 16.39
N ASN A 230 9.37 -14.10 15.34
CA ASN A 230 8.57 -12.87 15.31
C ASN A 230 7.19 -13.16 14.68
N ASN A 231 6.57 -14.26 15.12
CA ASN A 231 5.29 -14.71 14.58
C ASN A 231 4.18 -13.66 14.76
N ASN A 232 4.24 -12.91 15.86
CA ASN A 232 3.29 -11.84 16.17
C ASN A 232 3.59 -10.52 15.41
N GLY A 233 4.65 -10.47 14.60
CA GLY A 233 4.98 -9.28 13.82
C GLY A 233 5.35 -8.06 14.65
N GLY A 234 6.00 -8.27 15.81
CA GLY A 234 6.52 -7.19 16.64
C GLY A 234 5.48 -6.48 17.52
N ILE A 235 4.26 -7.00 17.64
CA ILE A 235 3.18 -6.43 18.45
C ILE A 235 2.58 -7.48 19.36
N LEU A 236 2.49 -7.18 20.65
CA LEU A 236 1.80 -8.01 21.65
C LEU A 236 0.90 -7.13 22.51
N GLY A 237 -0.38 -7.47 22.57
CA GLY A 237 -1.37 -6.72 23.36
C GLY A 237 -1.54 -5.26 22.91
N GLY A 238 -1.25 -4.96 21.66
CA GLY A 238 -1.33 -3.62 21.08
C GLY A 238 -0.05 -2.81 21.19
N LEU A 239 0.99 -3.37 21.81
CA LEU A 239 2.25 -2.69 22.13
C LEU A 239 3.42 -3.28 21.33
N SER A 240 4.36 -2.43 20.93
CA SER A 240 5.59 -2.87 20.27
C SER A 240 6.47 -3.69 21.22
N THR A 241 7.12 -4.72 20.67
CA THR A 241 7.96 -5.66 21.44
C THR A 241 9.46 -5.35 21.33
N GLY A 242 9.85 -4.38 20.50
CA GLY A 242 11.25 -4.13 20.13
C GLY A 242 11.75 -5.00 18.97
N MET A 243 11.00 -6.06 18.61
CA MET A 243 11.21 -6.80 17.37
C MET A 243 10.68 -5.99 16.19
N PRO A 244 11.11 -6.28 14.94
CA PRO A 244 10.56 -5.60 13.77
C PRO A 244 9.03 -5.68 13.73
N LEU A 245 8.37 -4.52 13.57
CA LEU A 245 6.93 -4.49 13.34
C LEU A 245 6.68 -4.83 11.88
N VAL A 246 6.00 -5.96 11.63
CA VAL A 246 5.78 -6.48 10.27
C VAL A 246 4.29 -6.71 10.03
N PHE A 247 3.77 -6.13 8.96
CA PHE A 247 2.42 -6.40 8.49
C PHE A 247 2.36 -6.56 6.97
N SER A 248 1.35 -7.26 6.49
CA SER A 248 1.06 -7.44 5.07
C SER A 248 -0.31 -6.89 4.72
N VAL A 249 -0.44 -6.31 3.51
CA VAL A 249 -1.72 -5.88 2.97
C VAL A 249 -1.99 -6.49 1.61
N VAL A 250 -3.25 -6.76 1.32
CA VAL A 250 -3.69 -7.27 0.02
C VAL A 250 -4.30 -6.14 -0.79
N VAL A 251 -3.77 -5.93 -1.99
CA VAL A 251 -4.24 -4.98 -2.99
C VAL A 251 -5.06 -5.73 -4.03
N LYS A 252 -6.34 -5.39 -4.19
CA LYS A 252 -7.18 -6.02 -5.21
C LYS A 252 -6.74 -5.60 -6.62
N PRO A 253 -7.03 -6.42 -7.67
CA PRO A 253 -6.85 -6.02 -9.05
C PRO A 253 -7.61 -4.73 -9.38
N THR A 254 -7.12 -3.95 -10.33
CA THR A 254 -7.87 -2.80 -10.84
C THR A 254 -9.17 -3.25 -11.49
N SER A 255 -10.24 -2.54 -11.21
CA SER A 255 -11.57 -2.87 -11.76
C SER A 255 -11.74 -2.47 -13.22
N SER A 256 -10.96 -1.50 -13.68
CA SER A 256 -10.99 -1.05 -15.07
C SER A 256 -10.06 -1.91 -15.91
N ILE A 257 -10.62 -2.84 -16.67
CA ILE A 257 -9.92 -3.75 -17.58
C ILE A 257 -10.49 -3.63 -19.00
N SER A 258 -9.70 -4.00 -20.01
CA SER A 258 -10.11 -3.92 -21.42
C SER A 258 -10.95 -5.09 -21.88
N LEU A 259 -11.06 -6.14 -21.07
CA LEU A 259 -11.93 -7.27 -21.34
C LEU A 259 -13.40 -6.85 -21.24
N GLU A 260 -14.25 -7.45 -22.08
CA GLU A 260 -15.69 -7.28 -21.99
C GLU A 260 -16.22 -7.90 -20.69
N GLN A 261 -17.04 -7.14 -19.98
CA GLN A 261 -17.63 -7.54 -18.71
C GLN A 261 -19.14 -7.37 -18.73
N LYS A 262 -19.84 -8.34 -18.18
CA LYS A 262 -21.29 -8.19 -17.94
C LYS A 262 -21.51 -7.13 -16.85
N THR A 263 -22.49 -6.27 -17.09
CA THR A 263 -22.85 -5.20 -16.17
C THR A 263 -24.34 -4.86 -16.28
N VAL A 264 -24.75 -3.78 -15.64
CA VAL A 264 -26.11 -3.24 -15.67
C VAL A 264 -26.09 -1.80 -16.15
N ASN A 265 -26.97 -1.48 -17.09
CA ASN A 265 -27.33 -0.11 -17.42
C ASN A 265 -28.37 0.36 -16.41
N ILE A 266 -27.95 1.28 -15.52
CA ILE A 266 -28.78 1.72 -14.40
C ILE A 266 -29.93 2.66 -14.84
N LYS A 267 -29.81 3.29 -16.00
CA LYS A 267 -30.87 4.13 -16.56
C LYS A 267 -31.97 3.30 -17.21
N GLU A 268 -31.58 2.27 -17.95
CA GLU A 268 -32.50 1.41 -18.66
C GLU A 268 -32.96 0.19 -17.84
N MET A 269 -32.34 -0.01 -16.66
CA MET A 269 -32.58 -1.12 -15.74
C MET A 269 -32.53 -2.49 -16.45
N LYS A 270 -31.49 -2.69 -17.27
CA LYS A 270 -31.23 -3.93 -17.99
C LYS A 270 -29.78 -4.38 -17.90
N GLU A 271 -29.54 -5.66 -18.07
CA GLU A 271 -28.20 -6.19 -18.25
C GLU A 271 -27.58 -5.67 -19.54
N ASP A 272 -26.28 -5.41 -19.51
CA ASP A 272 -25.50 -4.85 -20.62
C ASP A 272 -24.07 -5.36 -20.60
N ILE A 273 -23.29 -5.04 -21.62
CA ILE A 273 -21.87 -5.36 -21.71
C ILE A 273 -21.07 -4.08 -21.65
N LEU A 274 -20.09 -4.07 -20.76
CA LEU A 274 -19.14 -2.99 -20.60
C LEU A 274 -17.81 -3.38 -21.24
N LYS A 275 -17.29 -2.50 -22.09
CA LYS A 275 -15.91 -2.55 -22.59
C LYS A 275 -15.26 -1.20 -22.34
N ILE A 276 -14.19 -1.19 -21.55
CA ILE A 276 -13.49 0.03 -21.21
C ILE A 276 -12.27 0.15 -22.13
N ASN A 277 -12.27 1.19 -22.96
CA ASN A 277 -11.12 1.52 -23.80
C ASN A 277 -10.26 2.55 -23.05
N GLY A 278 -8.95 2.33 -22.93
CA GLY A 278 -8.05 3.28 -22.29
C GLY A 278 -6.75 2.62 -21.82
N ARG A 279 -5.84 3.43 -21.27
CA ARG A 279 -4.62 2.92 -20.63
C ARG A 279 -4.96 2.50 -19.21
N HIS A 280 -4.92 1.20 -18.96
CA HIS A 280 -5.10 0.63 -17.62
C HIS A 280 -3.80 0.01 -17.12
N ASP A 281 -3.55 0.18 -15.83
CA ASP A 281 -2.44 -0.50 -15.19
C ASP A 281 -2.78 -1.99 -15.01
N ALA A 282 -1.95 -2.87 -15.54
CA ALA A 282 -2.09 -4.30 -15.32
C ALA A 282 -1.93 -4.67 -13.83
N CYS A 283 -1.14 -3.89 -13.10
CA CYS A 283 -0.90 -4.07 -11.67
C CYS A 283 -0.61 -2.73 -10.99
N ILE A 284 -1.32 -2.41 -9.92
CA ILE A 284 -1.09 -1.18 -9.13
C ILE A 284 -0.22 -1.41 -7.89
N VAL A 285 0.11 -2.65 -7.57
CA VAL A 285 0.87 -3.01 -6.35
C VAL A 285 2.15 -2.17 -6.19
N PRO A 286 3.01 -1.99 -7.22
CA PRO A 286 4.23 -1.19 -7.07
C PRO A 286 3.97 0.28 -6.70
N ARG A 287 2.80 0.82 -7.09
CA ARG A 287 2.43 2.20 -6.76
C ARG A 287 1.85 2.35 -5.36
N VAL A 288 1.39 1.27 -4.76
CA VAL A 288 0.79 1.27 -3.42
C VAL A 288 1.87 1.15 -2.33
N LEU A 289 3.04 0.58 -2.64
CA LEU A 289 4.15 0.42 -1.69
C LEU A 289 4.47 1.70 -0.89
N PRO A 290 4.76 2.85 -1.53
CA PRO A 290 5.08 4.08 -0.78
C PRO A 290 3.90 4.60 0.04
N VAL A 291 2.67 4.28 -0.35
CA VAL A 291 1.49 4.63 0.43
C VAL A 291 1.45 3.83 1.72
N ILE A 292 1.83 2.55 1.67
CA ILE A 292 1.88 1.69 2.85
C ILE A 292 3.05 2.06 3.77
N GLU A 293 4.19 2.46 3.22
CA GLU A 293 5.28 3.04 4.03
C GLU A 293 4.82 4.34 4.74
N ALA A 294 4.07 5.19 4.04
CA ALA A 294 3.50 6.41 4.62
C ALA A 294 2.49 6.09 5.74
N VAL A 295 1.64 5.07 5.55
CA VAL A 295 0.71 4.58 6.60
C VAL A 295 1.48 4.15 7.84
N MET A 296 2.52 3.31 7.68
CA MET A 296 3.38 2.87 8.78
C MET A 296 4.01 4.07 9.48
N ALA A 297 4.63 4.97 8.70
CA ALA A 297 5.34 6.11 9.26
C ALA A 297 4.45 7.04 10.07
N LEU A 298 3.25 7.35 9.57
CA LEU A 298 2.31 8.21 10.27
C LEU A 298 1.78 7.56 11.55
N ALA A 299 1.47 6.25 11.51
CA ALA A 299 1.02 5.53 12.69
C ALA A 299 2.09 5.50 13.79
N ILE A 300 3.34 5.24 13.42
CA ILE A 300 4.46 5.16 14.37
C ILE A 300 4.88 6.53 14.88
N LEU A 301 4.90 7.56 14.03
CA LEU A 301 5.25 8.90 14.46
C LEU A 301 4.26 9.45 15.48
N ASP A 302 2.96 9.19 15.29
CA ASP A 302 1.88 9.57 16.22
C ASP A 302 2.07 8.94 17.62
N GLU A 303 2.68 7.76 17.70
CA GLU A 303 2.98 7.09 18.98
C GLU A 303 4.27 7.59 19.66
N ILE A 304 5.18 8.16 18.89
CA ILE A 304 6.48 8.63 19.40
C ILE A 304 6.42 10.10 19.88
N LEU A 305 5.48 10.88 19.37
CA LEU A 305 5.28 12.30 19.73
C LEU A 305 4.43 12.45 20.98
#